data_a831d7baceb0c7ad8195e7fcbb973647
#
_entry.id   a831d7baceb0c7ad8195e7fcbb973647
#
_cell.length_a   1.000
_cell.length_b   1.000
_cell.length_c   1.000
_cell.angle_alpha   90.00
_cell.angle_beta   90.00
_cell.angle_gamma   90.00
#
_symmetry.space_group_name_H-M   'P 1'
#
loop_
_entity.id
_entity.type
_entity.pdbx_description
1 polymer ?
#
loop_
_entity_poly.entity_id
_entity_poly.type
_entity_poly.pdbx_seq_one_letter_code
_entity_poly.pdbx_strand_id
1 'polypeptide(L)'
;MFLNNIVHYFVTSYEVPPAKLEAIYPKGLRVSVPDDGFSLFAFHGKLNEEMEGLEAGQWSRDITKAKDGRWTFRDREAQLKIGDKIYFWTFVIKNGLGHRQDNGEWTVTGYVDEAGNPVNSQSGQSTEHVPAGFPCPISTTEVSMPGYVCKGQLLFEDNFNSGIAKGNIWTPEIMFPSEPDYPFNVYLSDRNLRVQDGRLIIKPITLDSRYGEDFVQQSLDLSTRCTGLLGTPLCERTASGAQILPPIITAKITTKKKFSFKYGRVEVSAKMPLGDWLYPEIQLEPRDREYGIWKYASGVIRIACLKGNKQYSKQLYGGPIMCDTEPYRYGTLGQSRKERFRIYHNINLGYHFTFVFLMGSSFSAGISLYVDGEEYGSAGPDFYQSAMEYNVTAAPMWLKGTAMAPFDKLFYISLALNVGGVREFPDSSSKPWKNLSSKAMLNFWTSRDRWFPTWYDDSSGLQVDYVRVYAL
;
A
#
# COMPACT_ATOMS: atom_id res chain seq x y z
N MET A 1 -59.49 -59.82 15.59
CA MET A 1 -58.38 -59.66 14.65
C MET A 1 -58.56 -58.37 13.89
N PHE A 2 -58.09 -57.23 14.44
CA PHE A 2 -58.22 -55.90 13.83
C PHE A 2 -56.89 -55.51 13.24
N LEU A 3 -56.79 -55.46 11.92
CA LEU A 3 -55.67 -54.94 11.18
C LEU A 3 -55.74 -53.41 11.18
N ASN A 4 -54.83 -52.77 11.92
CA ASN A 4 -54.60 -51.32 11.82
C ASN A 4 -53.81 -51.02 10.56
N ASN A 5 -54.46 -50.44 9.55
CA ASN A 5 -53.80 -49.80 8.40
C ASN A 5 -53.20 -48.45 8.84
N ILE A 6 -51.89 -48.44 9.09
CA ILE A 6 -51.11 -47.19 9.24
C ILE A 6 -50.86 -46.65 7.84
N VAL A 7 -51.56 -45.62 7.44
CA VAL A 7 -51.26 -44.84 6.22
C VAL A 7 -50.12 -43.91 6.56
N HIS A 8 -48.92 -44.25 6.07
CA HIS A 8 -47.78 -43.33 6.11
C HIS A 8 -48.00 -42.22 5.08
N TYR A 9 -48.38 -41.02 5.57
CA TYR A 9 -48.26 -39.81 4.75
C TYR A 9 -46.81 -39.46 4.64
N PHE A 10 -46.20 -39.65 3.46
CA PHE A 10 -44.96 -39.02 3.09
C PHE A 10 -45.24 -37.53 2.89
N VAL A 11 -44.95 -36.71 3.90
CA VAL A 11 -44.86 -35.28 3.73
C VAL A 11 -43.58 -34.99 2.94
N THR A 12 -43.70 -34.87 1.63
CA THR A 12 -42.61 -34.34 0.83
C THR A 12 -42.42 -32.89 1.22
N SER A 13 -41.35 -32.57 1.96
CA SER A 13 -40.99 -31.19 2.23
C SER A 13 -40.68 -30.50 0.89
N TYR A 14 -41.28 -29.34 0.66
CA TYR A 14 -41.00 -28.55 -0.53
C TYR A 14 -39.53 -28.12 -0.48
N GLU A 15 -38.80 -28.41 -1.56
CA GLU A 15 -37.40 -28.01 -1.71
C GLU A 15 -37.32 -26.69 -2.47
N VAL A 16 -36.64 -25.69 -1.88
CA VAL A 16 -36.47 -24.38 -2.49
C VAL A 16 -35.54 -24.53 -3.73
N PRO A 17 -35.95 -23.99 -4.89
CA PRO A 17 -35.07 -24.03 -6.07
C PRO A 17 -33.71 -23.40 -5.77
N PRO A 18 -32.62 -24.00 -6.26
CA PRO A 18 -31.28 -23.45 -6.03
C PRO A 18 -31.16 -22.03 -6.58
N ALA A 19 -30.62 -21.14 -5.75
CA ALA A 19 -30.42 -19.76 -6.14
C ALA A 19 -29.30 -19.67 -7.20
N LYS A 20 -29.55 -18.90 -8.27
CA LYS A 20 -28.54 -18.50 -9.25
C LYS A 20 -27.88 -17.23 -8.78
N LEU A 21 -26.56 -17.28 -8.50
CA LEU A 21 -25.76 -16.11 -8.15
C LEU A 21 -24.94 -15.70 -9.38
N GLU A 22 -24.82 -14.39 -9.58
CA GLU A 22 -24.10 -13.80 -10.71
C GLU A 22 -23.35 -12.55 -10.22
N ALA A 23 -22.05 -12.51 -10.45
CA ALA A 23 -21.25 -11.31 -10.30
C ALA A 23 -21.42 -10.45 -11.54
N ILE A 24 -21.96 -9.26 -11.36
CA ILE A 24 -22.21 -8.31 -12.46
C ILE A 24 -20.96 -7.46 -12.65
N TYR A 25 -20.54 -7.35 -13.89
CA TYR A 25 -19.42 -6.49 -14.26
C TYR A 25 -19.88 -5.06 -14.55
N PRO A 26 -19.15 -4.00 -14.13
CA PRO A 26 -17.90 -4.02 -13.34
C PRO A 26 -18.10 -4.17 -11.84
N LYS A 27 -19.33 -4.02 -11.35
CA LYS A 27 -19.74 -4.18 -9.95
C LYS A 27 -21.19 -4.60 -9.88
N GLY A 28 -21.50 -5.40 -8.90
CA GLY A 28 -22.87 -5.84 -8.60
C GLY A 28 -22.95 -7.32 -8.28
N LEU A 29 -23.96 -7.65 -7.48
CA LEU A 29 -24.40 -9.01 -7.17
C LEU A 29 -25.86 -9.15 -7.58
N ARG A 30 -26.17 -10.17 -8.34
CA ARG A 30 -27.53 -10.61 -8.65
C ARG A 30 -27.74 -12.02 -8.15
N VAL A 31 -28.79 -12.21 -7.35
CA VAL A 31 -29.18 -13.52 -6.85
C VAL A 31 -30.64 -13.75 -7.22
N SER A 32 -30.96 -14.86 -7.85
CA SER A 32 -32.33 -15.08 -8.30
C SER A 32 -32.76 -16.54 -8.23
N VAL A 33 -34.04 -16.74 -7.95
CA VAL A 33 -34.73 -18.05 -8.02
C VAL A 33 -35.85 -17.98 -9.04
N PRO A 34 -36.21 -19.07 -9.75
CA PRO A 34 -37.38 -19.10 -10.62
C PRO A 34 -38.65 -18.85 -9.81
N ASP A 35 -39.63 -18.23 -10.42
CA ASP A 35 -40.95 -18.07 -9.78
C ASP A 35 -41.69 -19.39 -9.80
N ASP A 36 -42.04 -19.89 -8.63
CA ASP A 36 -42.82 -21.10 -8.42
C ASP A 36 -44.01 -20.82 -7.46
N GLY A 37 -44.66 -19.66 -7.65
CA GLY A 37 -45.83 -19.27 -6.88
C GLY A 37 -45.49 -18.79 -5.46
N PHE A 38 -44.34 -18.17 -5.28
CA PHE A 38 -43.94 -17.56 -4.00
C PHE A 38 -44.72 -16.27 -3.73
N SER A 39 -44.88 -15.94 -2.47
CA SER A 39 -45.36 -14.63 -2.03
C SER A 39 -44.23 -13.76 -1.49
N LEU A 40 -43.06 -14.36 -1.18
CA LEU A 40 -41.86 -13.69 -0.72
C LEU A 40 -40.62 -14.51 -1.07
N PHE A 41 -39.54 -13.83 -1.39
CA PHE A 41 -38.15 -14.38 -1.48
C PHE A 41 -37.25 -13.51 -0.63
N ALA A 42 -36.43 -14.11 0.24
CA ALA A 42 -35.39 -13.43 1.00
C ALA A 42 -34.01 -14.02 0.69
N PHE A 43 -33.04 -13.14 0.60
CA PHE A 43 -31.62 -13.49 0.44
C PHE A 43 -30.79 -12.90 1.58
N HIS A 44 -29.97 -13.75 2.20
CA HIS A 44 -29.04 -13.39 3.25
C HIS A 44 -27.67 -13.97 2.94
N GLY A 45 -26.61 -13.16 3.03
CA GLY A 45 -25.27 -13.63 2.68
C GLY A 45 -24.14 -12.77 3.21
N LYS A 46 -22.97 -13.38 3.29
CA LYS A 46 -21.68 -12.76 3.63
C LYS A 46 -20.63 -13.02 2.56
N LEU A 47 -19.73 -12.09 2.39
CA LEU A 47 -18.60 -12.19 1.48
C LEU A 47 -17.37 -12.72 2.23
N ASN A 48 -16.80 -13.85 1.79
CA ASN A 48 -15.58 -14.46 2.30
C ASN A 48 -15.61 -14.79 3.82
N GLU A 49 -16.82 -14.92 4.39
CA GLU A 49 -17.02 -15.27 5.78
C GLU A 49 -18.23 -16.22 5.89
N GLU A 50 -18.10 -17.34 6.60
CA GLU A 50 -19.16 -18.30 6.80
C GLU A 50 -20.34 -17.70 7.60
N MET A 51 -21.56 -18.17 7.29
CA MET A 51 -22.76 -17.75 8.01
C MET A 51 -22.89 -18.52 9.32
N GLU A 52 -23.05 -17.83 10.44
CA GLU A 52 -23.36 -18.44 11.73
C GLU A 52 -24.89 -18.58 11.90
N GLY A 53 -25.40 -19.75 11.57
CA GLY A 53 -26.84 -20.03 11.67
C GLY A 53 -27.70 -19.14 10.76
N LEU A 54 -28.68 -18.44 11.34
CA LEU A 54 -29.65 -17.59 10.62
C LEU A 54 -29.34 -16.11 10.71
N GLU A 55 -28.11 -15.74 10.78
CA GLU A 55 -27.75 -14.34 10.84
C GLU A 55 -28.13 -13.58 9.54
N ALA A 56 -28.30 -12.27 9.66
CA ALA A 56 -28.70 -11.43 8.54
C ALA A 56 -27.61 -11.33 7.47
N GLY A 57 -26.32 -11.37 7.86
CA GLY A 57 -25.17 -11.20 6.98
C GLY A 57 -24.99 -9.76 6.50
N GLN A 58 -24.08 -9.60 5.55
CA GLN A 58 -23.81 -8.32 4.87
C GLN A 58 -24.94 -7.94 3.92
N TRP A 59 -25.52 -8.92 3.26
CA TRP A 59 -26.70 -8.78 2.42
C TRP A 59 -27.89 -9.39 3.12
N SER A 60 -28.95 -8.61 3.32
CA SER A 60 -30.18 -9.02 3.98
C SER A 60 -31.35 -8.24 3.38
N ARG A 61 -32.16 -8.91 2.56
CA ARG A 61 -33.31 -8.25 1.92
C ARG A 61 -34.43 -9.20 1.55
N ASP A 62 -35.64 -8.75 1.82
CA ASP A 62 -36.87 -9.36 1.38
C ASP A 62 -37.33 -8.78 0.03
N ILE A 63 -37.65 -9.65 -0.90
CA ILE A 63 -38.20 -9.34 -2.21
C ILE A 63 -39.66 -9.75 -2.23
N THR A 64 -40.55 -8.82 -2.52
CA THR A 64 -42.03 -9.04 -2.43
C THR A 64 -42.69 -9.15 -3.79
N LYS A 65 -41.94 -9.07 -4.90
CA LYS A 65 -42.49 -9.19 -6.25
C LYS A 65 -41.50 -9.89 -7.19
N ALA A 66 -42.04 -10.86 -7.94
CA ALA A 66 -41.32 -11.43 -9.07
C ALA A 66 -41.30 -10.47 -10.27
N LYS A 67 -40.28 -10.55 -11.10
CA LYS A 67 -40.21 -9.86 -12.38
C LYS A 67 -39.65 -10.82 -13.42
N ASP A 68 -40.22 -10.84 -14.60
CA ASP A 68 -39.83 -11.67 -15.74
C ASP A 68 -39.65 -13.17 -15.35
N GLY A 69 -40.60 -13.71 -14.55
CA GLY A 69 -40.61 -15.10 -14.10
C GLY A 69 -39.52 -15.46 -13.08
N ARG A 70 -38.91 -14.47 -12.42
CA ARG A 70 -37.90 -14.70 -11.38
C ARG A 70 -38.03 -13.74 -10.20
N TRP A 71 -37.71 -14.26 -9.05
CA TRP A 71 -37.49 -13.46 -7.84
C TRP A 71 -36.05 -13.09 -7.76
N THR A 72 -35.73 -11.78 -7.72
CA THR A 72 -34.36 -11.31 -7.91
C THR A 72 -33.96 -10.32 -6.81
N PHE A 73 -32.97 -10.70 -6.03
CA PHE A 73 -32.17 -9.78 -5.22
C PHE A 73 -31.11 -9.11 -6.09
N ARG A 74 -30.84 -7.84 -5.84
CA ARG A 74 -29.81 -7.11 -6.55
C ARG A 74 -29.12 -6.10 -5.64
N ASP A 75 -27.79 -6.18 -5.56
CA ASP A 75 -26.92 -5.14 -5.03
C ASP A 75 -26.05 -4.62 -6.20
N ARG A 76 -26.20 -3.35 -6.56
CA ARG A 76 -25.48 -2.72 -7.67
C ARG A 76 -24.09 -2.20 -7.25
N GLU A 77 -23.84 -2.15 -5.95
CA GLU A 77 -22.57 -1.61 -5.41
C GLU A 77 -21.62 -2.71 -4.94
N ALA A 78 -22.07 -3.95 -4.92
CA ALA A 78 -21.23 -5.08 -4.52
C ALA A 78 -19.97 -5.18 -5.38
N GLN A 79 -18.81 -5.16 -4.73
CA GLN A 79 -17.51 -5.32 -5.39
C GLN A 79 -17.04 -6.75 -5.20
N LEU A 80 -17.28 -7.59 -6.17
CA LEU A 80 -16.90 -9.00 -6.15
C LEU A 80 -15.67 -9.22 -7.02
N LYS A 81 -14.79 -10.12 -6.60
CA LYS A 81 -13.58 -10.53 -7.32
C LYS A 81 -13.65 -12.01 -7.66
N ILE A 82 -12.99 -12.42 -8.74
CA ILE A 82 -12.81 -13.84 -9.05
C ILE A 82 -12.07 -14.49 -7.88
N GLY A 83 -12.63 -15.62 -7.40
CA GLY A 83 -12.16 -16.31 -6.21
C GLY A 83 -12.88 -15.92 -4.91
N ASP A 84 -13.63 -14.82 -4.87
CA ASP A 84 -14.45 -14.50 -3.72
C ASP A 84 -15.53 -15.58 -3.52
N LYS A 85 -15.80 -15.92 -2.25
CA LYS A 85 -16.87 -16.83 -1.85
C LYS A 85 -18.02 -16.07 -1.20
N ILE A 86 -19.24 -16.39 -1.60
CA ILE A 86 -20.44 -15.92 -0.91
C ILE A 86 -21.05 -17.12 -0.18
N TYR A 87 -21.16 -17.01 1.13
CA TYR A 87 -21.90 -17.94 1.98
C TYR A 87 -23.27 -17.35 2.23
N PHE A 88 -24.31 -18.14 2.06
CA PHE A 88 -25.69 -17.61 2.08
C PHE A 88 -26.74 -18.62 2.50
N TRP A 89 -27.90 -18.12 2.84
CA TRP A 89 -29.14 -18.85 2.89
C TRP A 89 -30.26 -18.09 2.20
N THR A 90 -31.23 -18.82 1.67
CA THR A 90 -32.40 -18.23 1.02
C THR A 90 -33.68 -18.72 1.70
N PHE A 91 -34.74 -17.90 1.63
CA PHE A 91 -36.03 -18.22 2.19
C PHE A 91 -37.12 -17.81 1.22
N VAL A 92 -38.13 -18.65 1.09
CA VAL A 92 -39.33 -18.36 0.30
C VAL A 92 -40.60 -18.66 1.09
N ILE A 93 -41.66 -17.92 0.80
CA ILE A 93 -43.03 -18.26 1.32
C ILE A 93 -43.81 -18.80 0.13
N LYS A 94 -44.29 -20.03 0.25
CA LYS A 94 -45.18 -20.69 -0.71
C LYS A 94 -46.42 -21.23 -0.02
N ASN A 95 -47.61 -20.91 -0.52
CA ASN A 95 -48.90 -21.33 0.08
C ASN A 95 -49.00 -20.99 1.58
N GLY A 96 -48.44 -19.86 2.02
CA GLY A 96 -48.42 -19.43 3.43
C GLY A 96 -47.41 -20.14 4.32
N LEU A 97 -46.63 -21.08 3.80
CA LEU A 97 -45.58 -21.80 4.52
C LEU A 97 -44.19 -21.30 4.13
N GLY A 98 -43.30 -21.15 5.12
CA GLY A 98 -41.93 -20.77 4.92
C GLY A 98 -41.05 -21.97 4.60
N HIS A 99 -40.20 -21.86 3.57
CA HIS A 99 -39.21 -22.87 3.16
C HIS A 99 -37.85 -22.21 3.00
N ARG A 100 -36.78 -22.91 3.41
CA ARG A 100 -35.45 -22.36 3.45
C ARG A 100 -34.44 -23.30 2.79
N GLN A 101 -33.44 -22.70 2.12
CA GLN A 101 -32.23 -23.35 1.69
C GLN A 101 -31.07 -22.81 2.52
N ASP A 102 -30.42 -23.69 3.28
CA ASP A 102 -29.31 -23.36 4.18
C ASP A 102 -27.96 -23.72 3.55
N ASN A 103 -26.88 -23.20 4.13
CA ASN A 103 -25.49 -23.56 3.83
C ASN A 103 -25.14 -23.42 2.34
N GLY A 104 -25.69 -22.40 1.68
CA GLY A 104 -25.33 -22.09 0.31
C GLY A 104 -23.92 -21.52 0.25
N GLU A 105 -23.13 -22.04 -0.68
CA GLU A 105 -21.81 -21.52 -1.04
C GLU A 105 -21.76 -21.25 -2.54
N TRP A 106 -21.17 -20.13 -2.90
CA TRP A 106 -20.92 -19.82 -4.30
C TRP A 106 -19.61 -19.07 -4.45
N THR A 107 -18.75 -19.53 -5.35
CA THR A 107 -17.48 -18.89 -5.67
C THR A 107 -17.60 -18.09 -6.96
N VAL A 108 -17.13 -16.86 -6.97
CA VAL A 108 -17.06 -16.03 -8.17
C VAL A 108 -16.03 -16.61 -9.12
N THR A 109 -16.49 -17.27 -10.19
CA THR A 109 -15.63 -17.86 -11.22
C THR A 109 -15.58 -17.05 -12.51
N GLY A 110 -16.42 -16.01 -12.62
CA GLY A 110 -16.52 -15.13 -13.79
C GLY A 110 -17.56 -14.05 -13.58
N TYR A 111 -17.60 -13.10 -14.49
CA TYR A 111 -18.58 -12.02 -14.49
C TYR A 111 -19.59 -12.19 -15.62
N VAL A 112 -20.77 -11.59 -15.42
CA VAL A 112 -21.77 -11.42 -16.46
C VAL A 112 -22.10 -9.94 -16.65
N ASP A 113 -22.58 -9.56 -17.81
CA ASP A 113 -23.14 -8.23 -18.04
C ASP A 113 -24.54 -8.08 -17.41
N GLU A 114 -25.14 -6.90 -17.52
CA GLU A 114 -26.49 -6.64 -17.03
C GLU A 114 -27.56 -7.54 -17.69
N ALA A 115 -27.33 -8.01 -18.89
CA ALA A 115 -28.21 -8.92 -19.61
C ALA A 115 -28.02 -10.40 -19.21
N GLY A 116 -26.96 -10.73 -18.45
CA GLY A 116 -26.62 -12.08 -18.00
C GLY A 116 -25.70 -12.85 -18.94
N ASN A 117 -25.12 -12.19 -19.96
CA ASN A 117 -24.16 -12.84 -20.84
C ASN A 117 -22.80 -12.91 -20.15
N PRO A 118 -22.07 -14.04 -20.29
CA PRO A 118 -20.74 -14.17 -19.73
C PRO A 118 -19.79 -13.10 -20.27
N VAL A 119 -19.13 -12.39 -19.38
CA VAL A 119 -18.00 -11.53 -19.70
C VAL A 119 -16.78 -12.45 -19.68
N ASN A 120 -16.30 -12.88 -20.86
CA ASN A 120 -15.22 -13.86 -20.99
C ASN A 120 -13.92 -13.33 -20.39
N SER A 121 -13.52 -13.95 -19.28
CA SER A 121 -12.17 -13.90 -18.73
C SER A 121 -11.51 -15.26 -18.94
N GLN A 122 -11.17 -15.64 -20.19
CA GLN A 122 -10.38 -16.86 -20.42
C GLN A 122 -8.99 -16.55 -20.96
N SER A 123 -8.04 -16.91 -20.12
CA SER A 123 -6.78 -17.64 -20.33
C SER A 123 -6.05 -17.51 -21.66
N GLY A 124 -4.81 -17.03 -21.59
CA GLY A 124 -3.65 -17.60 -22.26
C GLY A 124 -3.73 -17.79 -23.77
N GLN A 125 -3.65 -16.73 -24.49
CA GLN A 125 -2.84 -16.50 -25.70
C GLN A 125 -3.15 -15.09 -26.23
N SER A 126 -2.12 -14.34 -26.50
CA SER A 126 -2.07 -12.96 -26.92
C SER A 126 -2.99 -12.58 -28.08
N THR A 127 -4.21 -12.16 -27.77
CA THR A 127 -4.95 -11.10 -28.44
C THR A 127 -5.74 -10.39 -27.36
N GLU A 128 -5.39 -9.13 -27.05
CA GLU A 128 -6.07 -8.32 -26.03
C GLU A 128 -7.52 -8.09 -26.45
N HIS A 129 -8.44 -8.93 -25.94
CA HIS A 129 -9.86 -8.75 -26.16
C HIS A 129 -10.40 -7.68 -25.19
N VAL A 130 -10.72 -6.52 -25.71
CA VAL A 130 -11.47 -5.49 -25.01
C VAL A 130 -12.91 -5.97 -24.84
N PRO A 131 -13.47 -6.08 -23.62
CA PRO A 131 -14.87 -6.43 -23.44
C PRO A 131 -15.78 -5.44 -24.17
N ALA A 132 -16.84 -5.92 -24.77
CA ALA A 132 -17.79 -5.07 -25.51
C ALA A 132 -18.37 -3.98 -24.60
N GLY A 133 -18.19 -2.72 -24.99
CA GLY A 133 -18.63 -1.55 -24.23
C GLY A 133 -17.54 -0.86 -23.39
N PHE A 134 -16.31 -1.39 -23.36
CA PHE A 134 -15.17 -0.73 -22.71
C PHE A 134 -14.17 -0.21 -23.75
N PRO A 135 -13.53 0.94 -23.47
CA PRO A 135 -12.62 1.55 -24.43
C PRO A 135 -11.26 0.84 -24.52
N CYS A 136 -10.96 -0.09 -23.59
CA CYS A 136 -9.64 -0.72 -23.47
C CYS A 136 -9.67 -1.95 -22.53
N PRO A 137 -8.62 -2.81 -22.54
CA PRO A 137 -8.46 -3.89 -21.57
C PRO A 137 -8.36 -3.36 -20.14
N ILE A 138 -9.04 -4.05 -19.22
CA ILE A 138 -9.09 -3.66 -17.80
C ILE A 138 -7.74 -3.97 -17.12
N SER A 139 -7.30 -3.03 -16.31
CA SER A 139 -6.16 -3.22 -15.41
C SER A 139 -6.58 -3.89 -14.11
N THR A 140 -5.64 -4.62 -13.50
CA THR A 140 -5.74 -5.09 -12.11
C THR A 140 -5.36 -3.99 -11.08
N THR A 141 -4.92 -2.83 -11.57
CA THR A 141 -4.61 -1.67 -10.73
C THR A 141 -5.87 -1.06 -10.16
N GLU A 142 -5.88 -0.85 -8.85
CA GLU A 142 -6.92 -0.10 -8.16
C GLU A 142 -6.38 1.28 -7.77
N VAL A 143 -7.21 2.32 -7.90
CA VAL A 143 -6.87 3.70 -7.51
C VAL A 143 -7.85 4.23 -6.48
N SER A 144 -7.42 5.21 -5.69
CA SER A 144 -8.26 5.82 -4.66
C SER A 144 -9.46 6.61 -5.19
N MET A 145 -9.44 6.96 -6.46
CA MET A 145 -10.57 7.60 -7.13
C MET A 145 -11.41 6.54 -7.86
N PRO A 146 -12.75 6.60 -7.77
CA PRO A 146 -13.60 5.67 -8.49
C PRO A 146 -13.47 5.88 -9.99
N GLY A 147 -13.27 4.80 -10.73
CA GLY A 147 -13.17 4.87 -12.18
C GLY A 147 -12.66 3.56 -12.80
N TYR A 148 -12.84 3.48 -14.11
CA TYR A 148 -12.32 2.40 -14.92
C TYR A 148 -10.85 2.68 -15.27
N VAL A 149 -9.99 1.69 -15.05
CA VAL A 149 -8.55 1.80 -15.30
C VAL A 149 -8.15 0.84 -16.41
N CYS A 150 -7.58 1.38 -17.48
CA CYS A 150 -7.06 0.61 -18.59
C CYS A 150 -5.65 0.09 -18.34
N LYS A 151 -5.32 -1.06 -18.90
CA LYS A 151 -3.93 -1.56 -18.91
C LYS A 151 -3.00 -0.52 -19.55
N GLY A 152 -1.85 -0.31 -18.91
CA GLY A 152 -0.84 0.64 -19.35
C GLY A 152 -1.22 2.11 -19.25
N GLN A 153 -2.42 2.44 -18.73
CA GLN A 153 -2.87 3.82 -18.56
C GLN A 153 -1.95 4.59 -17.62
N LEU A 154 -1.55 5.79 -18.02
CA LEU A 154 -0.89 6.75 -17.13
C LEU A 154 -1.93 7.26 -16.12
N LEU A 155 -1.71 6.96 -14.85
CA LEU A 155 -2.63 7.28 -13.74
C LEU A 155 -2.23 8.55 -13.00
N PHE A 156 -0.93 8.79 -12.95
CA PHE A 156 -0.33 9.91 -12.24
C PHE A 156 0.95 10.35 -12.95
N GLU A 157 1.12 11.64 -13.09
CA GLU A 157 2.38 12.25 -13.54
C GLU A 157 2.60 13.58 -12.83
N ASP A 158 3.81 13.79 -12.36
CA ASP A 158 4.32 15.12 -12.01
C ASP A 158 5.77 15.24 -12.51
N ASN A 159 6.01 16.25 -13.31
CA ASN A 159 7.32 16.63 -13.84
C ASN A 159 7.84 17.93 -13.20
N PHE A 160 7.21 18.35 -12.12
CA PHE A 160 7.53 19.53 -11.31
C PHE A 160 7.64 20.87 -12.06
N ASN A 161 7.11 20.95 -13.29
CA ASN A 161 7.12 22.19 -14.08
C ASN A 161 6.24 23.29 -13.50
N SER A 162 5.24 22.93 -12.71
CA SER A 162 4.22 23.87 -12.18
C SER A 162 4.45 24.28 -10.73
N GLY A 163 5.52 23.80 -10.09
CA GLY A 163 5.76 23.99 -8.65
C GLY A 163 4.86 23.11 -7.76
N ILE A 164 5.29 22.88 -6.53
CA ILE A 164 4.61 21.98 -5.56
C ILE A 164 3.19 22.49 -5.21
N ALA A 165 3.00 23.81 -5.16
CA ALA A 165 1.75 24.42 -4.71
C ALA A 165 0.63 24.38 -5.77
N LYS A 166 0.97 24.35 -7.05
CA LYS A 166 -0.01 24.56 -8.14
C LYS A 166 -0.95 23.38 -8.39
N GLY A 167 -0.58 22.16 -8.06
CA GLY A 167 -1.40 20.97 -8.29
C GLY A 167 -2.13 20.46 -7.05
N ASN A 168 -1.79 20.98 -5.88
CA ASN A 168 -2.30 20.47 -4.60
C ASN A 168 -2.19 18.93 -4.46
N ILE A 169 -1.27 18.33 -5.21
CA ILE A 169 -1.07 16.87 -5.30
C ILE A 169 -0.18 16.40 -4.16
N TRP A 170 0.92 17.10 -3.94
CA TRP A 170 1.86 16.82 -2.88
C TRP A 170 1.51 17.57 -1.60
N THR A 171 1.52 16.85 -0.50
CA THR A 171 1.38 17.43 0.83
C THR A 171 2.72 17.34 1.55
N PRO A 172 3.36 18.46 1.91
CA PRO A 172 4.53 18.44 2.78
C PRO A 172 4.14 17.91 4.17
N GLU A 173 4.98 17.05 4.74
CA GLU A 173 4.90 16.71 6.14
C GLU A 173 5.67 17.73 6.97
N ILE A 174 5.08 18.18 8.07
CA ILE A 174 5.67 19.10 9.04
C ILE A 174 5.62 18.40 10.39
N MET A 175 6.73 17.80 10.80
CA MET A 175 6.79 17.02 12.03
C MET A 175 8.22 16.57 12.35
N PHE A 176 8.42 16.09 13.56
CA PHE A 176 9.60 15.34 13.92
C PHE A 176 9.40 13.86 13.57
N PRO A 177 10.12 13.29 12.60
CA PRO A 177 10.05 11.86 12.33
C PRO A 177 10.51 11.06 13.55
N SER A 178 9.90 9.88 13.75
CA SER A 178 10.10 9.08 14.95
C SER A 178 10.37 7.61 14.61
N GLU A 179 9.75 6.71 15.35
CA GLU A 179 9.91 5.28 15.17
C GLU A 179 9.68 4.80 13.72
N PRO A 180 10.42 3.77 13.35
CA PRO A 180 11.45 3.06 14.12
C PRO A 180 12.87 3.60 13.93
N ASP A 181 13.08 4.57 13.06
CA ASP A 181 14.42 4.95 12.56
C ASP A 181 15.01 6.17 13.24
N TYR A 182 14.18 7.04 13.80
CA TYR A 182 14.58 8.25 14.50
C TYR A 182 15.68 9.03 13.76
N PRO A 183 15.43 9.48 12.53
CA PRO A 183 16.41 10.29 11.80
C PRO A 183 16.69 11.59 12.56
N PHE A 184 17.88 12.16 12.33
CA PHE A 184 18.37 13.34 13.03
C PHE A 184 17.93 14.65 12.37
N ASN A 185 16.75 14.65 11.77
CA ASN A 185 16.15 15.81 11.14
C ASN A 185 14.72 16.07 11.58
N VAL A 186 14.25 17.26 11.32
CA VAL A 186 12.86 17.67 11.36
C VAL A 186 12.39 17.93 9.94
N TYR A 187 11.17 17.51 9.60
CA TYR A 187 10.56 17.83 8.32
C TYR A 187 9.88 19.21 8.38
N LEU A 188 10.40 20.10 7.56
CA LEU A 188 9.81 21.42 7.30
C LEU A 188 9.82 21.68 5.79
N SER A 189 8.97 22.59 5.32
CA SER A 189 8.83 22.92 3.89
C SER A 189 9.18 24.39 3.61
N ASP A 190 10.12 24.94 4.32
CA ASP A 190 10.50 26.34 4.22
C ASP A 190 11.44 26.56 3.00
N ARG A 191 12.73 26.89 3.24
CA ARG A 191 13.72 27.13 2.18
C ARG A 191 14.41 25.86 1.66
N ASN A 192 14.25 24.78 2.33
CA ASN A 192 14.88 23.48 2.07
C ASN A 192 14.13 22.63 1.04
N LEU A 193 12.89 23.01 0.71
CA LEU A 193 12.05 22.36 -0.29
C LEU A 193 11.70 23.37 -1.38
N ARG A 194 12.10 23.11 -2.61
CA ARG A 194 11.81 23.99 -3.74
C ARG A 194 11.68 23.22 -5.05
N VAL A 195 11.04 23.86 -6.00
CA VAL A 195 11.09 23.45 -7.41
C VAL A 195 11.88 24.48 -8.17
N GLN A 196 12.86 24.03 -8.91
CA GLN A 196 13.73 24.86 -9.73
C GLN A 196 14.07 24.11 -11.02
N ASP A 197 13.97 24.79 -12.16
CA ASP A 197 14.29 24.25 -13.49
C ASP A 197 13.58 22.90 -13.80
N GLY A 198 12.30 22.80 -13.45
CA GLY A 198 11.52 21.59 -13.63
C GLY A 198 11.93 20.41 -12.74
N ARG A 199 12.54 20.67 -11.60
CA ARG A 199 12.98 19.66 -10.65
C ARG A 199 12.52 19.97 -9.25
N LEU A 200 12.06 18.95 -8.55
CA LEU A 200 11.93 19.01 -7.11
C LEU A 200 13.31 18.89 -6.47
N ILE A 201 13.62 19.77 -5.54
CA ILE A 201 14.88 19.74 -4.76
C ILE A 201 14.54 19.75 -3.27
N ILE A 202 15.00 18.72 -2.57
CA ILE A 202 14.96 18.63 -1.10
C ILE A 202 16.40 18.73 -0.60
N LYS A 203 16.77 19.87 -0.01
CA LYS A 203 18.11 20.15 0.47
C LYS A 203 18.18 20.07 1.99
N PRO A 204 19.19 19.45 2.61
CA PRO A 204 19.38 19.52 4.05
C PRO A 204 19.95 20.89 4.43
N ILE A 205 19.43 21.50 5.50
CA ILE A 205 19.98 22.71 6.12
C ILE A 205 20.08 22.50 7.63
N THR A 206 20.98 23.18 8.29
CA THR A 206 21.10 23.08 9.74
C THR A 206 19.97 23.83 10.45
N LEU A 207 19.55 23.34 11.60
CA LEU A 207 18.55 24.00 12.45
C LEU A 207 19.05 25.41 12.86
N ASP A 208 20.33 25.50 13.22
CA ASP A 208 21.00 26.75 13.60
C ASP A 208 21.00 27.79 12.48
N SER A 209 21.17 27.37 11.23
CA SER A 209 21.09 28.30 10.09
C SER A 209 19.74 28.95 9.90
N ARG A 210 18.68 28.33 10.45
CA ARG A 210 17.30 28.82 10.33
C ARG A 210 16.84 29.62 11.56
N TYR A 211 17.23 29.18 12.75
CA TYR A 211 16.70 29.70 14.02
C TYR A 211 17.75 30.40 14.89
N GLY A 212 19.02 30.35 14.52
CA GLY A 212 20.13 30.94 15.28
C GLY A 212 21.04 29.90 15.92
N GLU A 213 22.22 30.33 16.30
CA GLU A 213 23.25 29.50 16.91
C GLU A 213 22.74 28.84 18.20
N ASP A 214 23.14 27.58 18.44
CA ASP A 214 22.78 26.76 19.60
C ASP A 214 21.26 26.50 19.76
N PHE A 215 20.46 26.76 18.73
CA PHE A 215 19.01 26.49 18.80
C PHE A 215 18.69 25.00 19.05
N VAL A 216 19.60 24.10 18.72
CA VAL A 216 19.48 22.66 19.00
C VAL A 216 19.29 22.34 20.48
N GLN A 217 19.61 23.27 21.39
CA GLN A 217 19.44 23.15 22.85
C GLN A 217 18.17 23.84 23.38
N GLN A 218 17.29 24.31 22.51
CA GLN A 218 16.08 25.03 22.87
C GLN A 218 14.81 24.17 22.71
N SER A 219 13.69 24.81 22.44
CA SER A 219 12.40 24.18 22.15
C SER A 219 11.95 24.53 20.75
N LEU A 220 11.30 23.60 20.07
CA LEU A 220 10.63 23.85 18.80
C LEU A 220 9.22 23.27 18.84
N ASP A 221 8.23 24.16 18.74
CA ASP A 221 6.80 23.84 18.65
C ASP A 221 6.32 24.03 17.21
N LEU A 222 5.80 22.97 16.63
CA LEU A 222 5.22 22.91 15.28
C LEU A 222 3.68 22.82 15.32
N SER A 223 3.04 22.87 16.49
CA SER A 223 1.63 22.54 16.69
C SER A 223 0.69 23.30 15.77
N THR A 224 1.00 24.55 15.41
CA THR A 224 0.16 25.37 14.51
C THR A 224 0.09 24.85 13.07
N ARG A 225 1.05 24.05 12.62
CA ARG A 225 1.15 23.52 11.26
C ARG A 225 1.54 22.05 11.16
N CYS A 226 1.63 21.38 12.31
CA CYS A 226 2.06 19.99 12.39
C CYS A 226 1.12 19.05 11.66
N THR A 227 1.68 18.11 10.93
CA THR A 227 0.94 17.05 10.24
C THR A 227 0.92 15.73 11.01
N GLY A 228 1.67 15.65 12.10
CA GLY A 228 1.66 14.54 13.05
C GLY A 228 0.51 14.63 14.06
N LEU A 229 0.56 13.76 15.07
CA LEU A 229 -0.41 13.78 16.16
C LEU A 229 -0.10 14.93 17.13
N LEU A 230 -1.02 15.88 17.25
CA LEU A 230 -0.89 17.02 18.15
C LEU A 230 -0.74 16.58 19.61
N GLY A 231 0.00 17.35 20.39
CA GLY A 231 0.27 17.05 21.81
C GLY A 231 1.26 15.90 22.02
N THR A 232 2.00 15.50 20.98
CA THR A 232 3.02 14.45 21.05
C THR A 232 4.39 14.97 20.62
N PRO A 233 5.49 14.24 20.90
CA PRO A 233 6.83 14.57 20.42
C PRO A 233 6.98 14.61 18.89
N LEU A 234 5.94 14.30 18.13
CA LEU A 234 5.90 14.53 16.69
C LEU A 234 5.73 16.00 16.33
N CYS A 235 5.09 16.78 17.20
CA CYS A 235 4.76 18.19 16.95
C CYS A 235 5.51 19.17 17.83
N GLU A 236 5.98 18.74 19.00
CA GLU A 236 6.69 19.61 19.94
C GLU A 236 7.84 18.85 20.61
N ARG A 237 9.01 19.46 20.62
CA ARG A 237 10.18 18.93 21.35
C ARG A 237 10.92 20.04 22.07
N THR A 238 11.40 19.70 23.25
CA THR A 238 12.28 20.54 24.08
C THR A 238 13.55 19.77 24.36
N ALA A 239 14.69 20.39 24.12
CA ALA A 239 15.98 19.81 24.44
C ALA A 239 16.16 19.67 25.95
N SER A 240 16.85 18.61 26.39
CA SER A 240 17.17 18.39 27.81
C SER A 240 18.48 17.62 27.93
N GLY A 241 19.51 18.26 28.44
CA GLY A 241 20.83 17.69 28.62
C GLY A 241 21.44 17.16 27.34
N ALA A 242 21.66 15.85 27.25
CA ALA A 242 22.21 15.21 26.05
C ALA A 242 21.17 14.99 24.92
N GLN A 243 19.90 15.19 25.18
CA GLN A 243 18.84 15.09 24.18
C GLN A 243 18.61 16.46 23.55
N ILE A 244 19.28 16.71 22.46
CA ILE A 244 19.14 17.92 21.66
C ILE A 244 17.96 17.83 20.69
N LEU A 245 17.49 18.95 20.16
CA LEU A 245 16.59 18.94 19.00
C LEU A 245 17.28 18.32 17.78
N PRO A 246 16.53 17.70 16.84
CA PRO A 246 17.10 17.26 15.57
C PRO A 246 17.80 18.41 14.86
N PRO A 247 19.13 18.31 14.67
CA PRO A 247 19.93 19.46 14.24
C PRO A 247 19.80 19.84 12.78
N ILE A 248 19.11 19.02 11.99
CA ILE A 248 18.95 19.21 10.54
C ILE A 248 17.50 19.40 10.18
N ILE A 249 17.24 20.32 9.27
CA ILE A 249 15.96 20.49 8.61
C ILE A 249 16.03 19.82 7.24
N THR A 250 15.08 18.97 6.95
CA THR A 250 14.86 18.35 5.63
C THR A 250 13.39 18.48 5.24
N ALA A 251 12.94 17.77 4.21
CA ALA A 251 11.54 17.73 3.85
C ALA A 251 11.11 16.31 3.46
N LYS A 252 9.82 16.08 3.62
CA LYS A 252 9.08 14.95 3.09
C LYS A 252 7.80 15.45 2.46
N ILE A 253 7.50 14.98 1.24
CA ILE A 253 6.24 15.25 0.56
C ILE A 253 5.56 13.95 0.18
N THR A 254 4.23 13.93 0.24
CA THR A 254 3.46 12.71 -0.03
C THR A 254 2.23 12.98 -0.87
N THR A 255 1.78 11.97 -1.61
CA THR A 255 0.50 12.01 -2.35
C THR A 255 -0.68 11.49 -1.52
N LYS A 256 -0.51 11.18 -0.24
CA LYS A 256 -1.46 10.51 0.65
C LYS A 256 -2.89 11.04 0.57
N LYS A 257 -3.05 12.35 0.50
CA LYS A 257 -4.38 13.00 0.49
C LYS A 257 -5.06 13.01 -0.87
N LYS A 258 -4.32 12.79 -1.95
CA LYS A 258 -4.81 13.04 -3.32
C LYS A 258 -4.72 11.82 -4.23
N PHE A 259 -3.69 11.01 -4.10
CA PHE A 259 -3.48 9.87 -4.96
C PHE A 259 -2.88 8.70 -4.19
N SER A 260 -3.53 7.56 -4.28
CA SER A 260 -3.01 6.27 -3.84
C SER A 260 -3.54 5.18 -4.76
N PHE A 261 -2.79 4.10 -4.85
CA PHE A 261 -3.08 3.00 -5.76
C PHE A 261 -2.64 1.66 -5.13
N LYS A 262 -3.17 0.58 -5.67
CA LYS A 262 -2.76 -0.78 -5.37
C LYS A 262 -2.40 -1.46 -6.68
N TYR A 263 -1.25 -2.11 -6.73
CA TYR A 263 -0.63 -2.69 -7.92
C TYR A 263 -0.39 -1.65 -9.01
N GLY A 264 0.69 -1.77 -9.71
CA GLY A 264 1.05 -0.79 -10.73
C GLY A 264 2.54 -0.72 -10.99
N ARG A 265 2.90 0.13 -11.94
CA ARG A 265 4.28 0.46 -12.28
C ARG A 265 4.54 1.91 -11.92
N VAL A 266 5.56 2.16 -11.10
CA VAL A 266 6.02 3.50 -10.73
C VAL A 266 7.36 3.77 -11.35
N GLU A 267 7.51 4.93 -11.97
CA GLU A 267 8.78 5.43 -12.50
C GLU A 267 9.16 6.73 -11.78
N VAL A 268 10.40 6.81 -11.34
CA VAL A 268 10.96 8.01 -10.71
C VAL A 268 12.31 8.31 -11.33
N SER A 269 12.49 9.49 -11.94
CA SER A 269 13.79 9.98 -12.35
C SER A 269 14.34 10.88 -11.25
N ALA A 270 15.49 10.49 -10.69
CA ALA A 270 16.07 11.21 -9.57
C ALA A 270 17.60 11.18 -9.56
N LYS A 271 18.17 12.26 -9.00
CA LYS A 271 19.57 12.36 -8.62
C LYS A 271 19.69 12.24 -7.11
N MET A 272 20.49 11.27 -6.66
CA MET A 272 20.65 10.95 -5.26
C MET A 272 21.59 11.95 -4.55
N PRO A 273 21.38 12.21 -3.24
CA PRO A 273 22.18 13.16 -2.48
C PRO A 273 23.62 12.68 -2.29
N LEU A 274 24.58 13.61 -2.38
CA LEU A 274 25.98 13.43 -2.04
C LEU A 274 26.27 14.11 -0.70
N GLY A 275 26.94 13.41 0.19
CA GLY A 275 27.34 13.94 1.50
C GLY A 275 27.14 12.93 2.60
N ASP A 276 28.00 12.99 3.60
CA ASP A 276 28.00 12.03 4.69
C ASP A 276 26.69 12.04 5.48
N TRP A 277 26.18 10.85 5.76
CA TRP A 277 25.02 10.57 6.58
C TRP A 277 23.67 11.01 6.00
N LEU A 278 23.64 11.39 4.71
CA LEU A 278 22.42 11.64 3.96
C LEU A 278 21.87 10.35 3.37
N TYR A 279 20.54 10.20 3.37
CA TYR A 279 19.87 9.13 2.65
C TYR A 279 18.48 9.56 2.18
N PRO A 280 18.12 9.28 0.91
CA PRO A 280 16.80 9.58 0.39
C PRO A 280 15.82 8.46 0.70
N GLU A 281 14.55 8.79 0.80
CA GLU A 281 13.44 7.85 0.79
C GLU A 281 12.56 8.12 -0.41
N ILE A 282 12.72 7.31 -1.46
CA ILE A 282 11.81 7.22 -2.59
C ILE A 282 11.05 5.93 -2.37
N GLN A 283 9.80 6.05 -1.89
CA GLN A 283 9.09 4.87 -1.40
C GLN A 283 7.58 4.98 -1.55
N LEU A 284 6.91 3.83 -1.42
CA LEU A 284 5.48 3.71 -1.28
C LEU A 284 5.15 3.38 0.17
N GLU A 285 4.21 4.14 0.74
CA GLU A 285 3.76 3.94 2.11
C GLU A 285 2.27 3.55 2.14
N PRO A 286 1.85 2.69 3.08
CA PRO A 286 0.47 2.23 3.18
C PRO A 286 -0.45 3.39 3.59
N ARG A 287 -1.56 3.57 2.84
CA ARG A 287 -2.51 4.67 3.09
C ARG A 287 -3.18 4.55 4.45
N ASP A 288 -3.71 3.39 4.76
CA ASP A 288 -4.61 3.18 5.90
C ASP A 288 -3.99 2.33 7.03
N ARG A 289 -2.80 1.78 6.83
CA ARG A 289 -2.05 0.97 7.81
C ARG A 289 -2.87 -0.16 8.45
N GLU A 290 -3.65 -0.87 7.64
CA GLU A 290 -4.63 -1.88 8.07
C GLU A 290 -4.04 -3.07 8.84
N TYR A 291 -2.76 -3.41 8.62
CA TYR A 291 -2.05 -4.47 9.33
C TYR A 291 -1.32 -4.02 10.58
N GLY A 292 -1.44 -2.74 10.94
CA GLY A 292 -0.83 -2.16 12.12
C GLY A 292 0.04 -0.94 11.83
N ILE A 293 0.24 -0.11 12.86
CA ILE A 293 0.93 1.19 12.75
C ILE A 293 2.41 1.13 13.16
N TRP A 294 2.82 0.05 13.83
CA TRP A 294 4.15 -0.05 14.43
C TRP A 294 5.09 -0.90 13.57
N LYS A 295 6.37 -0.59 13.62
CA LYS A 295 7.47 -1.43 13.13
C LYS A 295 7.27 -1.94 11.70
N TYR A 296 6.69 -1.12 10.81
CA TYR A 296 6.39 -1.47 9.43
C TYR A 296 5.39 -2.63 9.24
N ALA A 297 4.50 -2.87 10.21
CA ALA A 297 3.51 -3.95 10.14
C ALA A 297 2.63 -3.93 8.88
N SER A 298 2.31 -2.75 8.35
CA SER A 298 1.55 -2.58 7.11
C SER A 298 2.44 -2.47 5.85
N GLY A 299 3.72 -2.78 5.97
CA GLY A 299 4.69 -2.74 4.90
C GLY A 299 5.03 -1.32 4.41
N VAL A 300 6.22 -1.17 3.88
CA VAL A 300 6.67 -0.02 3.09
C VAL A 300 7.46 -0.59 1.92
N ILE A 301 7.37 0.01 0.75
CA ILE A 301 8.14 -0.41 -0.40
C ILE A 301 9.14 0.67 -0.73
N ARG A 302 10.41 0.39 -0.52
CA ARG A 302 11.50 1.27 -0.90
C ARG A 302 11.79 1.09 -2.38
N ILE A 303 11.51 2.11 -3.19
CA ILE A 303 11.80 2.09 -4.63
C ILE A 303 13.30 2.26 -4.85
N ALA A 304 13.92 3.21 -4.17
CA ALA A 304 15.35 3.43 -4.27
C ALA A 304 15.91 4.19 -3.06
N CYS A 305 17.08 3.79 -2.59
CA CYS A 305 17.86 4.49 -1.58
C CYS A 305 19.35 4.31 -1.84
N LEU A 306 20.09 5.40 -2.06
CA LEU A 306 21.54 5.44 -2.04
C LEU A 306 21.99 6.38 -0.93
N LYS A 307 22.82 5.85 -0.02
CA LYS A 307 23.40 6.65 1.06
C LYS A 307 24.51 7.55 0.53
N GLY A 308 24.53 8.82 0.96
CA GLY A 308 25.40 9.85 0.41
C GLY A 308 26.89 9.73 0.75
N ASN A 309 27.27 8.89 1.74
CA ASN A 309 28.66 8.65 2.10
C ASN A 309 29.41 7.94 0.96
N LYS A 310 30.62 8.35 0.69
CA LYS A 310 31.49 7.76 -0.35
C LYS A 310 31.58 6.23 -0.29
N GLN A 311 31.63 5.68 0.93
CA GLN A 311 31.74 4.23 1.15
C GLN A 311 30.44 3.46 0.82
N TYR A 312 29.28 4.11 0.83
CA TYR A 312 27.97 3.51 0.55
C TYR A 312 27.38 3.94 -0.80
N SER A 313 28.02 4.92 -1.47
CA SER A 313 27.48 5.59 -2.66
C SER A 313 27.33 4.71 -3.90
N LYS A 314 27.82 3.47 -3.84
CA LYS A 314 27.67 2.46 -4.89
C LYS A 314 26.71 1.34 -4.53
N GLN A 315 25.98 1.48 -3.43
CA GLN A 315 25.07 0.45 -2.93
C GLN A 315 23.64 0.96 -3.03
N LEU A 316 22.89 0.47 -4.01
CA LEU A 316 21.47 0.76 -4.16
C LEU A 316 20.65 -0.23 -3.33
N TYR A 317 19.79 0.31 -2.48
CA TYR A 317 18.85 -0.47 -1.66
C TYR A 317 17.44 -0.23 -2.16
N GLY A 318 16.67 -1.30 -2.25
CA GLY A 318 15.24 -1.25 -2.59
C GLY A 318 14.53 -2.52 -2.15
N GLY A 319 13.21 -2.53 -2.20
CA GLY A 319 12.40 -3.67 -1.88
C GLY A 319 11.44 -3.47 -0.71
N PRO A 320 10.71 -4.52 -0.34
CA PRO A 320 9.76 -4.48 0.75
C PRO A 320 10.45 -4.35 2.11
N ILE A 321 9.93 -3.44 2.95
CA ILE A 321 10.30 -3.29 4.35
C ILE A 321 9.09 -3.75 5.17
N MET A 322 9.28 -4.75 6.03
CA MET A 322 8.20 -5.40 6.76
C MET A 322 8.46 -5.51 8.27
N CYS A 323 9.66 -5.09 8.72
CA CYS A 323 10.05 -5.10 10.12
C CYS A 323 11.10 -4.01 10.39
N ASP A 324 11.29 -3.66 11.66
CA ASP A 324 12.33 -2.71 12.10
C ASP A 324 13.70 -3.39 12.35
N THR A 325 13.79 -4.69 12.11
CA THR A 325 15.01 -5.50 12.27
C THR A 325 15.33 -6.26 10.99
N GLU A 326 16.59 -6.68 10.84
CA GLU A 326 17.02 -7.55 9.76
C GLU A 326 16.35 -8.94 9.84
N PRO A 327 16.12 -9.62 8.71
CA PRO A 327 16.50 -9.23 7.34
C PRO A 327 15.49 -8.30 6.65
N TYR A 328 14.36 -7.97 7.25
CA TYR A 328 13.25 -7.26 6.61
C TYR A 328 13.28 -5.74 6.77
N ARG A 329 14.34 -5.21 7.38
CA ARG A 329 14.53 -3.76 7.58
C ARG A 329 15.00 -3.03 6.33
N TYR A 330 15.88 -3.64 5.53
CA TYR A 330 16.45 -3.03 4.33
C TYR A 330 15.84 -3.57 3.02
N GLY A 331 14.79 -4.36 3.11
CA GLY A 331 14.19 -5.00 1.94
C GLY A 331 14.82 -6.34 1.58
N THR A 332 15.70 -6.89 2.42
CA THR A 332 16.29 -8.21 2.19
C THR A 332 15.28 -9.30 2.56
N LEU A 333 14.67 -9.91 1.57
CA LEU A 333 13.87 -11.10 1.76
C LEU A 333 14.76 -12.36 1.74
N GLY A 334 14.83 -13.02 2.89
CA GLY A 334 15.20 -14.41 3.08
C GLY A 334 16.56 -14.85 2.53
N GLN A 335 17.41 -15.29 3.41
CA GLN A 335 18.76 -15.81 3.18
C GLN A 335 18.88 -17.03 2.28
N SER A 336 17.84 -17.57 1.68
CA SER A 336 17.99 -18.83 0.98
C SER A 336 18.66 -18.76 -0.39
N ARG A 337 18.96 -17.59 -0.93
CA ARG A 337 19.76 -17.47 -2.17
C ARG A 337 20.55 -16.18 -2.21
N LYS A 338 21.86 -16.29 -2.30
CA LYS A 338 22.89 -15.23 -2.43
C LYS A 338 22.74 -14.28 -3.64
N GLU A 339 21.63 -14.33 -4.39
CA GLU A 339 21.50 -13.70 -5.70
C GLU A 339 20.43 -12.59 -5.78
N ARG A 340 19.69 -12.27 -4.71
CA ARG A 340 18.52 -11.40 -4.80
C ARG A 340 18.75 -9.91 -4.49
N PHE A 341 19.96 -9.54 -4.08
CA PHE A 341 20.37 -8.14 -3.93
C PHE A 341 21.64 -7.93 -4.72
N ARG A 342 21.50 -7.45 -5.93
CA ARG A 342 22.64 -6.92 -6.64
C ARG A 342 22.97 -5.57 -6.02
N ILE A 343 24.09 -5.52 -5.30
CA ILE A 343 24.77 -4.27 -5.02
C ILE A 343 25.17 -3.72 -6.39
N TYR A 344 24.50 -2.69 -6.86
CA TYR A 344 24.78 -2.11 -8.16
C TYR A 344 26.05 -1.28 -8.04
N HIS A 345 27.20 -1.86 -8.39
CA HIS A 345 28.52 -1.27 -8.18
C HIS A 345 28.86 -0.11 -9.12
N ASN A 346 28.03 0.17 -10.14
CA ASN A 346 28.33 1.12 -11.19
C ASN A 346 27.58 2.45 -11.11
N ILE A 347 26.84 2.70 -10.02
CA ILE A 347 26.09 3.96 -9.87
C ILE A 347 27.06 5.11 -9.58
N ASN A 348 27.01 6.15 -10.42
CA ASN A 348 27.72 7.41 -10.18
C ASN A 348 26.72 8.46 -9.68
N LEU A 349 26.82 8.86 -8.43
CA LEU A 349 25.92 9.82 -7.77
C LEU A 349 25.79 11.20 -8.45
N GLY A 350 26.66 11.49 -9.43
CA GLY A 350 26.59 12.74 -10.21
C GLY A 350 25.49 12.78 -11.26
N TYR A 351 24.84 11.66 -11.58
CA TYR A 351 23.88 11.55 -12.67
C TYR A 351 22.45 11.30 -12.15
N HIS A 352 21.46 11.56 -13.00
CA HIS A 352 20.08 11.17 -12.80
C HIS A 352 19.88 9.71 -13.22
N PHE A 353 19.12 8.97 -12.44
CA PHE A 353 18.73 7.59 -12.70
C PHE A 353 17.23 7.46 -12.79
N THR A 354 16.77 6.57 -13.65
CA THR A 354 15.35 6.18 -13.70
C THR A 354 15.16 4.91 -12.90
N PHE A 355 14.45 5.02 -11.79
CA PHE A 355 14.05 3.89 -10.94
C PHE A 355 12.65 3.47 -11.32
N VAL A 356 12.46 2.18 -11.54
CA VAL A 356 11.15 1.61 -11.85
C VAL A 356 10.80 0.55 -10.81
N PHE A 357 9.61 0.65 -10.30
CA PHE A 357 8.99 -0.31 -9.42
C PHE A 357 7.79 -0.93 -10.14
N LEU A 358 7.68 -2.25 -10.09
CA LEU A 358 6.56 -3.00 -10.64
C LEU A 358 6.00 -3.93 -9.57
N MET A 359 4.69 -3.91 -9.37
CA MET A 359 4.00 -4.81 -8.44
C MET A 359 2.70 -5.32 -9.08
N GLY A 360 2.62 -6.62 -9.30
CA GLY A 360 1.45 -7.27 -9.88
C GLY A 360 0.55 -7.96 -8.86
N SER A 361 -0.65 -8.32 -9.30
CA SER A 361 -1.70 -8.93 -8.49
C SER A 361 -1.74 -10.46 -8.56
N SER A 362 -1.04 -11.08 -9.53
CA SER A 362 -1.09 -12.53 -9.73
C SER A 362 -0.10 -13.28 -8.84
N PHE A 363 -0.35 -14.56 -8.61
CA PHE A 363 0.50 -15.46 -7.81
C PHE A 363 1.95 -15.56 -8.31
N SER A 364 2.20 -15.19 -9.57
CA SER A 364 3.53 -15.13 -10.18
C SER A 364 4.15 -13.72 -10.20
N ALA A 365 3.38 -12.70 -9.84
CA ALA A 365 3.77 -11.30 -9.92
C ALA A 365 4.08 -10.77 -8.51
N GLY A 366 5.30 -10.77 -8.14
CA GLY A 366 5.78 -10.13 -6.91
C GLY A 366 6.07 -8.64 -7.10
N ILE A 367 7.11 -8.19 -6.42
CA ILE A 367 7.70 -6.86 -6.54
C ILE A 367 8.97 -6.99 -7.37
N SER A 368 9.13 -6.18 -8.40
CA SER A 368 10.36 -6.06 -9.18
C SER A 368 10.87 -4.62 -9.21
N LEU A 369 12.16 -4.45 -9.12
CA LEU A 369 12.83 -3.16 -9.04
C LEU A 369 13.90 -3.05 -10.13
N TYR A 370 13.86 -1.94 -10.85
CA TYR A 370 14.76 -1.68 -11.97
C TYR A 370 15.46 -0.32 -11.80
N VAL A 371 16.67 -0.21 -12.30
CA VAL A 371 17.39 1.05 -12.46
C VAL A 371 17.89 1.12 -13.90
N ASP A 372 17.56 2.21 -14.62
CA ASP A 372 17.90 2.43 -16.03
C ASP A 372 17.59 1.21 -16.94
N GLY A 373 16.47 0.53 -16.65
CA GLY A 373 15.99 -0.63 -17.40
C GLY A 373 16.58 -1.98 -16.96
N GLU A 374 17.56 -2.01 -16.05
CA GLU A 374 18.14 -3.24 -15.51
C GLU A 374 17.51 -3.63 -14.18
N GLU A 375 17.06 -4.87 -14.04
CA GLU A 375 16.51 -5.39 -12.79
C GLU A 375 17.62 -5.51 -11.74
N TYR A 376 17.40 -4.87 -10.58
CA TYR A 376 18.34 -4.96 -9.47
C TYR A 376 17.78 -5.69 -8.24
N GLY A 377 16.48 -5.96 -8.19
CA GLY A 377 15.87 -6.72 -7.11
C GLY A 377 14.48 -7.19 -7.44
N SER A 378 14.10 -8.33 -6.86
CA SER A 378 12.74 -8.86 -6.93
C SER A 378 12.36 -9.57 -5.64
N ALA A 379 11.07 -9.57 -5.32
CA ALA A 379 10.48 -10.26 -4.19
C ALA A 379 9.18 -10.92 -4.66
N GLY A 380 9.06 -12.23 -4.44
CA GLY A 380 7.88 -13.01 -4.82
C GLY A 380 6.70 -12.75 -3.88
N PRO A 381 5.51 -13.29 -4.18
CA PRO A 381 4.41 -13.37 -3.24
C PRO A 381 4.75 -14.29 -2.06
N ASP A 382 3.80 -14.47 -1.12
CA ASP A 382 3.96 -15.26 0.11
C ASP A 382 4.89 -14.64 1.16
N PHE A 383 4.79 -13.31 1.30
CA PHE A 383 5.52 -12.58 2.32
C PHE A 383 5.24 -13.08 3.75
N TYR A 384 4.04 -13.59 4.00
CA TYR A 384 3.65 -14.18 5.27
C TYR A 384 4.56 -15.36 5.65
N GLN A 385 4.74 -16.32 4.74
CA GLN A 385 5.54 -17.52 4.98
C GLN A 385 6.96 -17.14 5.40
N SER A 386 7.59 -16.30 4.59
CA SER A 386 8.94 -15.82 4.87
C SER A 386 9.05 -15.05 6.18
N ALA A 387 8.05 -14.24 6.52
CA ALA A 387 8.04 -13.45 7.74
C ALA A 387 7.85 -14.32 9.00
N MET A 388 7.08 -15.39 8.91
CA MET A 388 6.91 -16.33 10.01
C MET A 388 8.21 -17.07 10.33
N GLU A 389 9.00 -17.43 9.34
CA GLU A 389 10.32 -18.07 9.53
C GLU A 389 11.28 -17.19 10.36
N TYR A 390 11.14 -15.88 10.28
CA TYR A 390 11.97 -14.91 11.00
C TYR A 390 11.25 -14.26 12.19
N ASN A 391 10.13 -14.81 12.64
CA ASN A 391 9.37 -14.33 13.78
C ASN A 391 8.98 -12.83 13.71
N VAL A 392 8.59 -12.35 12.51
CA VAL A 392 8.07 -10.98 12.35
C VAL A 392 6.75 -10.86 13.09
N THR A 393 6.71 -10.03 14.11
CA THR A 393 5.55 -9.89 15.03
C THR A 393 4.24 -9.56 14.32
N ALA A 394 4.30 -8.86 13.20
CA ALA A 394 3.12 -8.46 12.43
C ALA A 394 2.60 -9.54 11.48
N ALA A 395 3.39 -10.58 11.18
CA ALA A 395 3.05 -11.59 10.18
C ALA A 395 1.66 -12.24 10.39
N PRO A 396 1.22 -12.59 11.62
CA PRO A 396 -0.12 -13.15 11.82
C PRO A 396 -1.26 -12.24 11.37
N MET A 397 -1.06 -10.92 11.35
CA MET A 397 -2.08 -9.98 10.87
C MET A 397 -2.28 -10.05 9.36
N TRP A 398 -1.28 -10.51 8.61
CA TRP A 398 -1.31 -10.60 7.14
C TRP A 398 -2.14 -11.77 6.62
N LEU A 399 -2.48 -12.74 7.46
CA LEU A 399 -3.42 -13.82 7.14
C LEU A 399 -4.81 -13.31 6.72
N LYS A 400 -5.17 -12.07 7.11
CA LYS A 400 -6.42 -11.42 6.70
C LYS A 400 -6.38 -10.88 5.27
N GLY A 401 -5.23 -10.91 4.63
CA GLY A 401 -5.01 -10.38 3.28
C GLY A 401 -4.78 -11.48 2.25
N THR A 402 -4.28 -11.05 1.10
CA THR A 402 -3.88 -11.95 0.00
C THR A 402 -2.44 -12.46 0.20
N ALA A 403 -1.96 -13.31 -0.70
CA ALA A 403 -0.55 -13.72 -0.74
C ALA A 403 0.44 -12.54 -0.86
N MET A 404 -0.05 -11.37 -1.32
CA MET A 404 0.72 -10.13 -1.40
C MET A 404 0.71 -9.30 -0.11
N ALA A 405 -0.05 -9.70 0.94
CA ALA A 405 -0.05 -8.97 2.21
C ALA A 405 1.38 -8.92 2.82
N PRO A 406 1.79 -7.75 3.34
CA PRO A 406 1.04 -6.54 3.61
C PRO A 406 0.92 -5.54 2.44
N PHE A 407 1.34 -5.90 1.23
CA PHE A 407 1.39 -5.01 0.06
C PHE A 407 0.13 -5.07 -0.82
N ASP A 408 -0.95 -5.66 -0.34
CA ASP A 408 -2.23 -5.83 -1.03
C ASP A 408 -3.27 -4.73 -0.71
N LYS A 409 -2.82 -3.59 -0.22
CA LYS A 409 -3.63 -2.42 0.13
C LYS A 409 -3.26 -1.22 -0.73
N LEU A 410 -3.94 -0.10 -0.53
CA LEU A 410 -3.61 1.15 -1.22
C LEU A 410 -2.34 1.77 -0.63
N PHE A 411 -1.41 2.14 -1.50
CA PHE A 411 -0.17 2.83 -1.18
C PHE A 411 -0.14 4.21 -1.83
N TYR A 412 0.52 5.14 -1.17
CA TYR A 412 0.81 6.47 -1.70
C TYR A 412 2.31 6.66 -1.92
N ILE A 413 2.68 7.64 -2.73
CA ILE A 413 4.07 7.97 -3.02
C ILE A 413 4.62 8.92 -1.96
N SER A 414 5.81 8.64 -1.48
CA SER A 414 6.56 9.46 -0.53
C SER A 414 7.96 9.75 -1.06
N LEU A 415 8.33 11.03 -1.02
CA LEU A 415 9.67 11.51 -1.38
C LEU A 415 10.23 12.28 -0.18
N ALA A 416 11.35 11.81 0.37
CA ALA A 416 11.98 12.43 1.52
C ALA A 416 13.51 12.40 1.42
N LEU A 417 14.14 13.33 2.14
CA LEU A 417 15.55 13.28 2.47
C LEU A 417 15.68 13.17 3.98
N ASN A 418 16.49 12.24 4.45
CA ASN A 418 16.78 12.02 5.85
C ASN A 418 18.26 12.08 6.15
N VAL A 419 18.57 12.22 7.44
CA VAL A 419 19.95 12.36 7.94
C VAL A 419 20.17 11.48 9.16
N GLY A 420 21.25 10.73 9.16
CA GLY A 420 21.71 9.98 10.33
C GLY A 420 20.74 8.90 10.77
N GLY A 421 20.22 9.03 11.97
CA GLY A 421 19.29 8.06 12.57
C GLY A 421 19.97 6.97 13.36
N VAL A 422 19.14 6.20 14.07
CA VAL A 422 19.64 5.19 15.02
C VAL A 422 19.74 3.79 14.44
N ARG A 423 19.39 3.60 13.16
CA ARG A 423 19.36 2.28 12.50
C ARG A 423 19.91 2.25 11.08
N GLU A 424 19.79 3.36 10.33
CA GLU A 424 20.04 3.35 8.87
C GLU A 424 21.51 3.08 8.49
N PHE A 425 22.46 3.54 9.30
CA PHE A 425 23.88 3.32 9.05
C PHE A 425 24.44 2.28 10.02
N PRO A 426 25.18 1.26 9.54
CA PRO A 426 25.83 0.30 10.43
C PRO A 426 26.88 0.97 11.30
N ASP A 427 27.10 0.43 12.49
CA ASP A 427 28.16 0.92 13.38
C ASP A 427 29.54 0.63 12.76
N SER A 428 30.40 1.63 12.75
CA SER A 428 31.76 1.58 12.23
C SER A 428 32.67 2.57 12.96
N SER A 429 33.96 2.44 12.81
CA SER A 429 34.95 3.34 13.41
C SER A 429 34.89 4.79 12.85
N SER A 430 34.39 4.95 11.61
CA SER A 430 34.23 6.26 10.99
C SER A 430 32.94 6.98 11.37
N LYS A 431 31.94 6.25 11.88
CA LYS A 431 30.63 6.79 12.26
C LYS A 431 30.74 7.48 13.62
N PRO A 432 30.31 8.74 13.74
CA PRO A 432 30.49 9.50 14.98
C PRO A 432 29.53 9.10 16.13
N TRP A 433 28.54 8.25 15.88
CA TRP A 433 27.62 7.78 16.91
C TRP A 433 27.46 6.25 16.87
N LYS A 434 26.97 5.69 17.96
CA LYS A 434 26.52 4.30 18.03
C LYS A 434 25.02 4.22 17.86
N ASN A 435 24.54 3.23 17.14
CA ASN A 435 23.11 2.95 16.97
C ASN A 435 22.47 2.72 18.36
N LEU A 436 21.22 3.18 18.51
CA LEU A 436 20.43 3.06 19.73
C LEU A 436 21.05 3.74 20.98
N SER A 437 22.14 4.50 20.85
CA SER A 437 22.68 5.28 21.95
C SER A 437 21.78 6.48 22.25
N SER A 438 21.52 6.75 23.52
CA SER A 438 20.79 7.97 23.96
C SER A 438 21.50 9.28 23.59
N LYS A 439 22.80 9.21 23.30
CA LYS A 439 23.62 10.35 22.86
C LYS A 439 23.89 10.35 21.34
N ALA A 440 23.21 9.49 20.57
CA ALA A 440 23.49 9.33 19.14
C ALA A 440 23.41 10.68 18.39
N MET A 441 22.32 11.40 18.57
CA MET A 441 22.07 12.68 17.90
C MET A 441 23.06 13.77 18.35
N LEU A 442 23.38 13.84 19.64
CA LEU A 442 24.38 14.76 20.17
C LEU A 442 25.77 14.46 19.57
N ASN A 443 26.19 13.19 19.57
CA ASN A 443 27.49 12.79 19.01
C ASN A 443 27.60 13.08 17.50
N PHE A 444 26.49 12.88 16.76
CA PHE A 444 26.40 13.30 15.37
C PHE A 444 26.64 14.81 15.24
N TRP A 445 25.91 15.62 16.01
CA TRP A 445 25.98 17.08 15.94
C TRP A 445 27.35 17.64 16.35
N THR A 446 27.89 17.17 17.46
CA THR A 446 29.22 17.62 17.94
C THR A 446 30.38 17.25 17.02
N SER A 447 30.16 16.30 16.11
CA SER A 447 31.13 15.90 15.07
C SER A 447 30.90 16.58 13.73
N ARG A 448 30.10 17.68 13.67
CA ARG A 448 29.69 18.33 12.41
C ARG A 448 30.88 18.80 11.56
N ASP A 449 31.99 19.18 12.17
CA ASP A 449 33.18 19.63 11.45
C ASP A 449 33.78 18.53 10.53
N ARG A 450 33.45 17.27 10.78
CA ARG A 450 33.91 16.12 9.99
C ARG A 450 33.04 15.81 8.80
N TRP A 451 31.73 15.94 8.91
CA TRP A 451 30.76 15.53 7.90
C TRP A 451 30.12 16.72 7.16
N PHE A 452 29.90 17.86 7.80
CA PHE A 452 29.24 19.01 7.17
C PHE A 452 30.00 19.55 5.95
N PRO A 453 31.35 19.59 5.92
CA PRO A 453 32.09 19.98 4.71
C PRO A 453 31.89 19.05 3.51
N THR A 454 31.28 17.87 3.69
CA THR A 454 30.96 16.97 2.57
C THR A 454 29.65 17.32 1.88
N TRP A 455 28.89 18.27 2.42
CA TRP A 455 27.61 18.74 1.88
C TRP A 455 27.82 19.95 0.98
N TYR A 456 27.95 19.70 -0.33
CA TYR A 456 28.21 20.75 -1.31
C TYR A 456 26.92 21.17 -2.02
N ASP A 457 26.51 22.43 -1.88
CA ASP A 457 25.39 23.07 -2.59
C ASP A 457 24.19 22.13 -2.82
N ASP A 458 23.66 22.12 -4.03
CA ASP A 458 22.51 21.29 -4.39
C ASP A 458 22.86 19.80 -4.60
N SER A 459 24.16 19.45 -4.65
CA SER A 459 24.55 18.05 -4.74
C SER A 459 24.24 17.24 -3.48
N SER A 460 24.09 17.90 -2.33
CA SER A 460 23.65 17.28 -1.08
C SER A 460 22.12 17.09 -1.00
N GLY A 461 21.38 17.60 -1.98
CA GLY A 461 19.93 17.45 -2.06
C GLY A 461 19.48 16.23 -2.84
N LEU A 462 18.32 15.68 -2.48
CA LEU A 462 17.57 14.81 -3.37
C LEU A 462 16.94 15.68 -4.46
N GLN A 463 17.20 15.36 -5.73
CA GLN A 463 16.60 16.04 -6.87
C GLN A 463 15.74 15.04 -7.64
N VAL A 464 14.49 15.40 -7.94
CA VAL A 464 13.55 14.53 -8.69
C VAL A 464 13.06 15.28 -9.91
N ASP A 465 13.23 14.69 -11.11
CA ASP A 465 12.77 15.26 -12.37
C ASP A 465 11.30 14.97 -12.61
N TYR A 466 10.88 13.72 -12.40
CA TYR A 466 9.49 13.32 -12.56
C TYR A 466 9.15 12.08 -11.73
N VAL A 467 7.86 11.95 -11.49
CA VAL A 467 7.23 10.75 -10.95
C VAL A 467 6.06 10.37 -11.83
N ARG A 468 5.97 9.11 -12.25
CA ARG A 468 4.87 8.57 -13.06
C ARG A 468 4.36 7.28 -12.46
N VAL A 469 3.05 7.06 -12.57
CA VAL A 469 2.41 5.80 -12.20
C VAL A 469 1.55 5.31 -13.36
N TYR A 470 1.74 4.07 -13.72
CA TYR A 470 1.00 3.40 -14.78
C TYR A 470 0.23 2.21 -14.21
N ALA A 471 -0.93 1.97 -14.77
CA ALA A 471 -1.69 0.74 -14.57
C ALA A 471 -0.98 -0.48 -15.19
N LEU A 472 -1.21 -1.67 -14.61
CA LEU A 472 -0.70 -2.95 -15.13
C LEU A 472 -1.49 -3.44 -16.35
#